data_c47849d908ce73c1ab8f399b4757ae3a
#
_entry.id   c47849d908ce73c1ab8f399b4757ae3a
#
_cell.length_a   1.000
_cell.length_b   1.000
_cell.length_c   1.000
_cell.angle_alpha   90.00
_cell.angle_beta   90.00
_cell.angle_gamma   90.00
#
_symmetry.space_group_name_H-M   'P 1'
#
loop_
_entity.id
_entity.type
_entity.pdbx_description
1 polymer ?
#
loop_
_entity_poly.entity_id
_entity_poly.type
_entity_poly.pdbx_seq_one_letter_code
_entity_poly.pdbx_strand_id
1 'polypeptide(L)'
;VSYPEPKYHGDTGEINTVFRAADEAANLVFAKVNGSADYLATGASTGGQFGLYQWNMSANRSGPDPHFHKTISESFYILSGTVSLFNGTKWVDAKQGDFLFVPEGGIHGFRNESGEPASMLLLFAPGAPREGYFEGLATLGDLSEEERRAFFEYHDTYWVD
;
A
#
# COMPACT_ATOMS: atom_id res chain seq x y z
N VAL A 1 5.37 -15.87 -24.56
CA VAL A 1 4.88 -14.60 -24.02
C VAL A 1 5.51 -13.45 -24.82
N SER A 2 4.69 -12.58 -25.37
CA SER A 2 5.12 -11.40 -26.13
C SER A 2 4.85 -10.12 -25.33
N TYR A 3 5.49 -9.03 -25.75
CA TYR A 3 5.15 -7.72 -25.22
C TYR A 3 3.71 -7.34 -25.61
N PRO A 4 3.00 -6.56 -24.77
CA PRO A 4 1.70 -6.01 -25.15
C PRO A 4 1.83 -5.00 -26.29
N GLU A 5 0.69 -4.64 -26.88
CA GLU A 5 0.68 -3.61 -27.91
C GLU A 5 1.26 -2.29 -27.39
N PRO A 6 2.01 -1.55 -28.22
CA PRO A 6 2.58 -0.28 -27.82
C PRO A 6 1.52 0.73 -27.37
N LYS A 7 1.77 1.40 -26.25
CA LYS A 7 0.95 2.53 -25.79
C LYS A 7 1.47 3.87 -26.32
N TYR A 8 2.72 3.92 -26.72
CA TYR A 8 3.37 5.07 -27.31
C TYR A 8 3.61 4.82 -28.80
N HIS A 9 3.16 5.74 -29.65
CA HIS A 9 3.20 5.60 -31.10
C HIS A 9 4.11 6.63 -31.80
N GLY A 10 4.89 7.41 -31.03
CA GLY A 10 5.84 8.36 -31.58
C GLY A 10 7.12 7.70 -32.08
N ASP A 11 7.78 8.36 -33.02
CA ASP A 11 9.08 7.90 -33.59
C ASP A 11 10.26 8.26 -32.68
N THR A 12 10.10 9.25 -31.80
CA THR A 12 11.13 9.73 -30.88
C THR A 12 10.61 9.72 -29.47
N GLY A 13 11.47 9.66 -28.46
CA GLY A 13 11.05 9.73 -27.07
C GLY A 13 10.49 11.10 -26.70
N GLU A 14 9.88 11.18 -25.52
CA GLU A 14 9.31 12.41 -24.94
C GLU A 14 9.98 12.76 -23.63
N ILE A 15 9.99 14.05 -23.30
CA ILE A 15 10.48 14.55 -22.00
C ILE A 15 9.29 14.59 -21.06
N ASN A 16 8.96 13.46 -20.44
CA ASN A 16 7.78 13.29 -19.60
C ASN A 16 8.05 12.47 -18.33
N THR A 17 9.31 12.22 -18.00
CA THR A 17 9.66 11.51 -16.76
C THR A 17 9.42 12.37 -15.54
N VAL A 18 9.05 11.75 -14.43
CA VAL A 18 8.79 12.43 -13.15
C VAL A 18 9.77 11.88 -12.10
N PHE A 19 10.54 12.78 -11.50
CA PHE A 19 11.47 12.46 -10.42
C PHE A 19 10.93 12.95 -9.08
N ARG A 20 11.02 12.10 -8.05
CA ARG A 20 10.72 12.47 -6.67
C ARG A 20 11.98 12.24 -5.83
N ALA A 21 12.45 13.28 -5.16
CA ALA A 21 13.61 13.16 -4.28
C ALA A 21 13.25 12.43 -2.98
N ALA A 22 14.22 11.70 -2.42
CA ALA A 22 14.00 10.95 -1.17
C ALA A 22 13.76 11.84 0.04
N ASP A 23 14.22 13.10 0.01
CA ASP A 23 14.08 14.08 1.09
C ASP A 23 12.81 14.93 1.00
N GLU A 24 11.94 14.66 0.03
CA GLU A 24 10.61 15.27 0.04
C GLU A 24 9.83 14.86 1.28
N ALA A 25 9.06 15.79 1.84
CA ALA A 25 8.25 15.53 3.02
C ALA A 25 7.22 14.41 2.77
N ALA A 26 6.91 13.64 3.82
CA ALA A 26 5.86 12.63 3.76
C ALA A 26 4.52 13.24 3.36
N ASN A 27 3.78 12.54 2.51
CA ASN A 27 2.46 12.98 2.05
C ASN A 27 1.38 12.81 3.12
N LEU A 28 1.55 11.82 4.00
CA LEU A 28 0.60 11.51 5.06
C LEU A 28 1.34 11.12 6.34
N VAL A 29 0.88 11.62 7.48
CA VAL A 29 1.39 11.28 8.80
C VAL A 29 0.26 10.69 9.63
N PHE A 30 0.50 9.51 10.20
CA PHE A 30 -0.42 8.83 11.11
C PHE A 30 -0.05 9.18 12.56
N ALA A 31 -0.64 10.24 13.10
CA ALA A 31 -0.29 10.77 14.41
C ALA A 31 -0.44 9.76 15.57
N LYS A 32 -1.48 8.91 15.52
CA LYS A 32 -1.77 7.94 16.58
C LYS A 32 -0.70 6.85 16.75
N VAL A 33 -0.01 6.51 15.66
CA VAL A 33 0.99 5.43 15.65
C VAL A 33 2.38 5.94 15.27
N ASN A 34 2.54 7.24 15.08
CA ASN A 34 3.80 7.88 14.63
C ASN A 34 4.35 7.27 13.34
N GLY A 35 3.46 6.86 12.45
CA GLY A 35 3.82 6.36 11.13
C GLY A 35 3.64 7.41 10.05
N SER A 36 4.13 7.13 8.86
CA SER A 36 3.96 8.01 7.69
C SER A 36 3.88 7.21 6.39
N ALA A 37 3.37 7.86 5.36
CA ALA A 37 3.37 7.31 4.01
C ALA A 37 3.87 8.35 3.01
N ASP A 38 4.75 7.91 2.11
CA ASP A 38 5.23 8.69 0.98
C ASP A 38 4.55 8.16 -0.28
N TYR A 39 3.87 9.04 -1.02
CA TYR A 39 3.24 8.67 -2.29
C TYR A 39 4.27 8.80 -3.41
N LEU A 40 4.97 7.70 -3.71
CA LEU A 40 6.01 7.71 -4.74
C LEU A 40 5.39 7.77 -6.13
N ALA A 41 4.29 7.07 -6.34
CA ALA A 41 3.48 7.13 -7.54
C ALA A 41 2.02 6.81 -7.18
N THR A 42 1.09 7.46 -7.85
CA THR A 42 -0.35 7.24 -7.64
C THR A 42 -1.02 6.78 -8.93
N GLY A 43 -2.25 6.30 -8.86
CA GLY A 43 -3.04 6.02 -10.05
C GLY A 43 -3.15 7.26 -10.93
N ALA A 44 -3.34 8.44 -10.34
CA ALA A 44 -3.42 9.69 -11.08
C ALA A 44 -2.08 10.05 -11.78
N SER A 45 -0.94 9.83 -11.14
CA SER A 45 0.37 10.17 -11.71
C SER A 45 0.88 9.17 -12.75
N THR A 46 0.33 7.95 -12.77
CA THR A 46 0.77 6.86 -13.66
C THR A 46 -0.24 6.51 -14.76
N GLY A 47 -1.28 7.31 -14.94
CA GLY A 47 -2.35 6.98 -15.88
C GLY A 47 -3.12 5.72 -15.50
N GLY A 48 -3.26 5.44 -14.21
CA GLY A 48 -3.99 4.30 -13.69
C GLY A 48 -3.21 2.98 -13.69
N GLN A 49 -1.92 2.98 -14.01
CA GLN A 49 -1.16 1.74 -14.17
C GLN A 49 -0.80 1.10 -12.85
N PHE A 50 -0.37 1.88 -11.86
CA PHE A 50 -0.02 1.40 -10.52
C PHE A 50 -0.04 2.54 -9.49
N GLY A 51 -0.03 2.17 -8.22
CA GLY A 51 0.28 3.05 -7.10
C GLY A 51 1.44 2.47 -6.32
N LEU A 52 2.41 3.30 -5.94
CA LEU A 52 3.58 2.90 -5.16
C LEU A 52 3.75 3.83 -3.97
N TYR A 53 3.80 3.24 -2.78
CA TYR A 53 3.85 3.97 -1.52
C TYR A 53 4.98 3.43 -0.66
N GLN A 54 5.73 4.31 -0.03
CA GLN A 54 6.64 3.91 1.03
C GLN A 54 5.91 4.07 2.36
N TRP A 55 5.76 2.95 3.07
CA TRP A 55 5.07 2.88 4.35
C TRP A 55 6.10 2.84 5.47
N ASN A 56 6.11 3.87 6.32
CA ASN A 56 7.07 4.01 7.41
C ASN A 56 6.34 3.81 8.73
N MET A 57 6.76 2.78 9.47
CA MET A 57 6.16 2.41 10.75
C MET A 57 7.14 2.71 11.89
N SER A 58 6.62 3.31 12.96
CA SER A 58 7.37 3.47 14.20
C SER A 58 7.47 2.15 14.97
N ALA A 59 8.12 2.17 16.13
CA ALA A 59 8.18 1.04 17.05
C ALA A 59 6.80 0.67 17.65
N ASN A 60 5.80 1.54 17.54
CA ASN A 60 4.45 1.27 18.03
C ASN A 60 3.77 0.23 17.15
N ARG A 61 3.09 -0.72 17.79
CA ARG A 61 2.32 -1.73 17.06
C ARG A 61 1.30 -1.08 16.13
N SER A 62 1.32 -1.47 14.86
CA SER A 62 0.40 -0.97 13.83
C SER A 62 0.27 -1.95 12.67
N GLY A 63 -0.79 -1.82 11.91
CA GLY A 63 -1.06 -2.60 10.71
C GLY A 63 -2.46 -3.21 10.70
N PRO A 64 -3.02 -3.48 9.50
CA PRO A 64 -4.35 -4.03 9.33
C PRO A 64 -4.37 -5.54 9.59
N ASP A 65 -5.50 -6.00 10.13
CA ASP A 65 -5.81 -7.42 10.24
C ASP A 65 -5.99 -8.07 8.85
N PRO A 66 -6.09 -9.41 8.76
CA PRO A 66 -6.29 -10.10 7.50
C PRO A 66 -7.53 -9.63 6.73
N HIS A 67 -7.33 -9.34 5.46
CA HIS A 67 -8.34 -8.82 4.53
C HIS A 67 -7.96 -9.18 3.09
N PHE A 68 -8.82 -8.83 2.15
CA PHE A 68 -8.55 -9.00 0.71
C PHE A 68 -9.13 -7.85 -0.10
N HIS A 69 -8.65 -7.72 -1.34
CA HIS A 69 -9.15 -6.77 -2.33
C HIS A 69 -9.70 -7.54 -3.54
N LYS A 70 -10.70 -6.98 -4.21
CA LYS A 70 -11.33 -7.63 -5.37
C LYS A 70 -10.84 -7.10 -6.72
N THR A 71 -10.37 -5.85 -6.76
CA THR A 71 -10.06 -5.14 -8.01
C THR A 71 -8.57 -4.86 -8.20
N ILE A 72 -7.77 -5.02 -7.17
CA ILE A 72 -6.34 -4.69 -7.17
C ILE A 72 -5.51 -5.84 -6.61
N SER A 73 -4.31 -6.01 -7.14
CA SER A 73 -3.24 -6.77 -6.49
C SER A 73 -2.45 -5.84 -5.56
N GLU A 74 -1.82 -6.39 -4.54
CA GLU A 74 -0.94 -5.67 -3.63
C GLU A 74 0.36 -6.43 -3.46
N SER A 75 1.48 -5.73 -3.52
CA SER A 75 2.81 -6.31 -3.30
C SER A 75 3.55 -5.56 -2.21
N PHE A 76 4.34 -6.29 -1.45
CA PHE A 76 5.13 -5.78 -0.32
C PHE A 76 6.59 -6.05 -0.57
N TYR A 77 7.43 -5.04 -0.37
CA TYR A 77 8.89 -5.17 -0.39
C TYR A 77 9.47 -4.49 0.83
N ILE A 78 10.18 -5.24 1.66
CA ILE A 78 10.70 -4.72 2.94
C ILE A 78 12.00 -3.97 2.70
N LEU A 79 12.04 -2.70 3.13
CA LEU A 79 13.21 -1.84 3.00
C LEU A 79 14.10 -1.90 4.25
N SER A 80 13.50 -1.94 5.45
CA SER A 80 14.23 -1.98 6.71
C SER A 80 13.36 -2.51 7.84
N GLY A 81 13.99 -3.00 8.89
CA GLY A 81 13.29 -3.56 10.04
C GLY A 81 12.65 -4.92 9.76
N THR A 82 11.72 -5.31 10.59
CA THR A 82 10.96 -6.57 10.48
C THR A 82 9.47 -6.27 10.45
N VAL A 83 8.78 -6.76 9.44
CA VAL A 83 7.33 -6.64 9.29
C VAL A 83 6.72 -8.04 9.27
N SER A 84 5.76 -8.30 10.14
CA SER A 84 4.98 -9.55 10.08
C SER A 84 3.95 -9.43 8.97
N LEU A 85 4.04 -10.31 7.97
CA LEU A 85 3.10 -10.38 6.85
C LEU A 85 2.24 -11.64 6.98
N PHE A 86 0.92 -11.48 6.88
CA PHE A 86 0.00 -12.62 6.79
C PHE A 86 -0.11 -13.05 5.32
N ASN A 87 0.21 -14.32 5.05
CA ASN A 87 0.27 -14.86 3.70
C ASN A 87 -0.97 -15.66 3.28
N GLY A 88 -2.06 -15.53 4.04
CA GLY A 88 -3.30 -16.28 3.83
C GLY A 88 -3.43 -17.49 4.77
N THR A 89 -2.34 -17.99 5.31
CA THR A 89 -2.34 -19.15 6.24
C THR A 89 -1.64 -18.86 7.56
N LYS A 90 -0.58 -18.07 7.55
CA LYS A 90 0.21 -17.75 8.75
C LYS A 90 0.88 -16.40 8.65
N TRP A 91 1.28 -15.86 9.79
CA TRP A 91 2.13 -14.70 9.90
C TRP A 91 3.59 -15.11 9.68
N VAL A 92 4.29 -14.36 8.83
CA VAL A 92 5.70 -14.55 8.50
C VAL A 92 6.46 -13.27 8.80
N ASP A 93 7.55 -13.37 9.55
CA ASP A 93 8.40 -12.22 9.82
C ASP A 93 9.28 -11.95 8.60
N ALA A 94 8.92 -10.89 7.87
CA ALA A 94 9.63 -10.45 6.67
C ALA A 94 10.70 -9.41 7.03
N LYS A 95 11.87 -9.51 6.41
CA LYS A 95 13.03 -8.67 6.63
C LYS A 95 13.46 -8.00 5.33
N GLN A 96 14.44 -7.10 5.43
CA GLN A 96 14.97 -6.37 4.28
C GLN A 96 15.21 -7.29 3.08
N GLY A 97 14.62 -6.94 1.93
CA GLY A 97 14.72 -7.69 0.69
C GLY A 97 13.65 -8.76 0.50
N ASP A 98 12.86 -9.06 1.52
CA ASP A 98 11.75 -10.00 1.37
C ASP A 98 10.58 -9.36 0.60
N PHE A 99 9.89 -10.18 -0.18
CA PHE A 99 8.83 -9.78 -1.08
C PHE A 99 7.61 -10.69 -0.95
N LEU A 100 6.42 -10.08 -0.94
CA LEU A 100 5.14 -10.80 -0.98
C LEU A 100 4.28 -10.24 -2.10
N PHE A 101 3.82 -11.09 -3.00
CA PHE A 101 2.80 -10.75 -4.00
C PHE A 101 1.43 -11.28 -3.55
N VAL A 102 0.44 -10.41 -3.56
CA VAL A 102 -0.94 -10.74 -3.23
C VAL A 102 -1.82 -10.46 -4.45
N PRO A 103 -2.34 -11.50 -5.13
CA PRO A 103 -3.29 -11.30 -6.22
C PRO A 103 -4.65 -10.83 -5.70
N GLU A 104 -5.53 -10.42 -6.59
CA GLU A 104 -6.91 -10.12 -6.27
C GLU A 104 -7.55 -11.32 -5.57
N GLY A 105 -8.24 -11.06 -4.45
CA GLY A 105 -8.83 -12.12 -3.60
C GLY A 105 -7.85 -12.75 -2.61
N GLY A 106 -6.56 -12.45 -2.69
CA GLY A 106 -5.55 -12.99 -1.78
C GLY A 106 -5.71 -12.45 -0.35
N ILE A 107 -5.85 -13.33 0.63
CA ILE A 107 -5.95 -12.94 2.03
C ILE A 107 -4.58 -12.55 2.54
N HIS A 108 -4.46 -11.35 3.08
CA HIS A 108 -3.21 -10.79 3.58
C HIS A 108 -3.43 -9.78 4.69
N GLY A 109 -2.36 -9.41 5.35
CA GLY A 109 -2.32 -8.38 6.38
C GLY A 109 -0.86 -8.08 6.72
N PHE A 110 -0.62 -7.00 7.43
CA PHE A 110 0.73 -6.70 7.92
C PHE A 110 0.68 -6.10 9.32
N ARG A 111 1.76 -6.27 10.07
CA ARG A 111 1.94 -5.70 11.39
C ARG A 111 3.41 -5.36 11.62
N ASN A 112 3.65 -4.25 12.29
CA ASN A 112 4.91 -4.06 12.96
C ASN A 112 4.71 -4.37 14.46
N GLU A 113 5.18 -5.52 14.90
CA GLU A 113 5.17 -5.98 16.30
C GLU A 113 6.58 -6.13 16.85
N SER A 114 7.60 -5.68 16.08
CA SER A 114 9.01 -5.89 16.43
C SER A 114 9.50 -5.04 17.59
N GLY A 115 8.80 -3.95 17.92
CA GLY A 115 9.26 -2.97 18.90
C GLY A 115 10.32 -2.00 18.35
N GLU A 116 10.62 -2.09 17.06
CA GLU A 116 11.57 -1.24 16.33
C GLU A 116 10.91 -0.64 15.09
N PRO A 117 11.41 0.49 14.56
CA PRO A 117 10.90 1.04 13.31
C PRO A 117 11.09 0.07 12.14
N ALA A 118 10.18 0.13 11.17
CA ALA A 118 10.25 -0.65 9.94
C ALA A 118 9.74 0.18 8.76
N SER A 119 10.22 -0.12 7.56
CA SER A 119 9.80 0.54 6.34
C SER A 119 9.65 -0.47 5.21
N MET A 120 8.63 -0.27 4.37
CA MET A 120 8.36 -1.14 3.24
C MET A 120 7.75 -0.35 2.08
N LEU A 121 7.82 -0.92 0.88
CA LEU A 121 7.05 -0.47 -0.27
C LEU A 121 5.76 -1.25 -0.39
N LEU A 122 4.68 -0.54 -0.71
CA LEU A 122 3.39 -1.10 -1.11
C LEU A 122 3.15 -0.76 -2.58
N LEU A 123 2.93 -1.77 -3.40
CA LEU A 123 2.61 -1.62 -4.82
C LEU A 123 1.20 -2.12 -5.09
N PHE A 124 0.33 -1.25 -5.59
CA PHE A 124 -1.03 -1.61 -6.02
C PHE A 124 -1.12 -1.55 -7.54
N ALA A 125 -1.66 -2.58 -8.15
CA ALA A 125 -1.90 -2.65 -9.58
C ALA A 125 -3.28 -3.27 -9.88
N PRO A 126 -4.10 -2.60 -10.72
CA PRO A 126 -3.92 -1.26 -11.28
C PRO A 126 -3.87 -0.15 -10.23
N GLY A 127 -3.61 1.08 -10.67
CA GLY A 127 -3.50 2.24 -9.79
C GLY A 127 -4.85 2.74 -9.29
N ALA A 128 -5.39 2.09 -8.27
CA ALA A 128 -6.59 2.54 -7.57
C ALA A 128 -6.29 3.75 -6.67
N PRO A 129 -7.32 4.55 -6.31
CA PRO A 129 -7.15 5.75 -5.48
C PRO A 129 -6.99 5.39 -3.99
N ARG A 130 -5.90 4.73 -3.64
CA ARG A 130 -5.62 4.29 -2.27
C ARG A 130 -5.35 5.45 -1.30
N GLU A 131 -5.01 6.63 -1.83
CA GLU A 131 -4.75 7.83 -1.03
C GLU A 131 -5.97 8.18 -0.16
N GLY A 132 -7.17 8.16 -0.74
CA GLY A 132 -8.41 8.42 -0.01
C GLY A 132 -8.67 7.40 1.10
N TYR A 133 -8.33 6.15 0.88
CA TYR A 133 -8.40 5.12 1.91
C TYR A 133 -7.44 5.42 3.07
N PHE A 134 -6.18 5.67 2.77
CA PHE A 134 -5.17 5.94 3.80
C PHE A 134 -5.50 7.19 4.61
N GLU A 135 -5.91 8.26 3.95
CA GLU A 135 -6.29 9.52 4.60
C GLU A 135 -7.53 9.36 5.47
N GLY A 136 -8.50 8.56 5.03
CA GLY A 136 -9.73 8.29 5.76
C GLY A 136 -9.55 7.43 7.01
N LEU A 137 -8.45 6.68 7.13
CA LEU A 137 -8.18 5.84 8.31
C LEU A 137 -8.11 6.66 9.61
N ALA A 138 -7.69 7.91 9.54
CA ALA A 138 -7.58 8.78 10.72
C ALA A 138 -8.93 9.12 11.37
N THR A 139 -10.03 9.05 10.61
CA THR A 139 -11.37 9.44 11.06
C THR A 139 -12.31 8.28 11.33
N LEU A 140 -11.84 7.04 11.22
CA LEU A 140 -12.69 5.85 11.40
C LEU A 140 -13.36 5.76 12.77
N GLY A 141 -12.70 6.26 13.81
CA GLY A 141 -13.24 6.25 15.17
C GLY A 141 -14.50 7.10 15.36
N ASP A 142 -14.72 8.08 14.47
CA ASP A 142 -15.86 8.99 14.50
C ASP A 142 -17.08 8.43 13.75
N LEU A 143 -16.91 7.31 13.06
CA LEU A 143 -17.94 6.67 12.25
C LEU A 143 -18.69 5.60 13.03
N SER A 144 -19.99 5.41 12.71
CA SER A 144 -20.75 4.24 13.15
C SER A 144 -20.18 2.96 12.54
N GLU A 145 -20.60 1.81 13.05
CA GLU A 145 -20.19 0.52 12.51
C GLU A 145 -20.62 0.35 11.04
N GLU A 146 -21.84 0.78 10.71
CA GLU A 146 -22.35 0.75 9.34
C GLU A 146 -21.55 1.67 8.41
N GLU A 147 -21.24 2.89 8.85
CA GLU A 147 -20.43 3.85 8.08
C GLU A 147 -18.99 3.34 7.87
N ARG A 148 -18.39 2.72 8.88
CA ARG A 148 -17.06 2.09 8.73
C ARG A 148 -17.07 0.96 7.71
N ARG A 149 -18.08 0.10 7.77
CA ARG A 149 -18.24 -0.98 6.80
C ARG A 149 -18.38 -0.45 5.38
N ALA A 150 -19.23 0.56 5.17
CA ALA A 150 -19.41 1.23 3.89
C ALA A 150 -18.11 1.86 3.40
N PHE A 151 -17.33 2.48 4.28
CA PHE A 151 -16.01 3.05 3.95
C PHE A 151 -15.04 1.98 3.45
N PHE A 152 -14.92 0.85 4.14
CA PHE A 152 -14.04 -0.23 3.70
C PHE A 152 -14.46 -0.82 2.37
N GLU A 153 -15.75 -1.10 2.18
CA GLU A 153 -16.27 -1.65 0.92
C GLU A 153 -16.09 -0.67 -0.25
N TYR A 154 -16.31 0.63 -0.02
CA TYR A 154 -16.06 1.67 -1.02
C TYR A 154 -14.61 1.70 -1.48
N HIS A 155 -13.67 1.41 -0.56
CA HIS A 155 -12.24 1.35 -0.83
C HIS A 155 -11.73 -0.07 -1.12
N ASP A 156 -12.60 -0.97 -1.58
CA ASP A 156 -12.24 -2.33 -1.98
C ASP A 156 -11.46 -3.09 -0.89
N THR A 157 -11.90 -2.99 0.35
CA THR A 157 -11.28 -3.67 1.48
C THR A 157 -12.32 -4.52 2.20
N TYR A 158 -12.06 -5.83 2.26
CA TYR A 158 -12.97 -6.84 2.83
C TYR A 158 -12.26 -7.63 3.91
N TRP A 159 -12.72 -7.48 5.15
CA TRP A 159 -12.14 -8.16 6.29
C TRP A 159 -12.51 -9.64 6.32
N VAL A 160 -11.57 -10.45 6.79
CA VAL A 160 -11.78 -11.89 7.01
C VAL A 160 -12.18 -12.12 8.45
N ASP A 161 -13.23 -12.95 8.67
CA ASP A 161 -13.74 -13.31 10.00
C ASP A 161 -12.81 -14.30 10.73
#